data_46d985e73a97684f6a80b330ea19eee7
#
_entry.id   46d985e73a97684f6a80b330ea19eee7
#
_cell.length_a   1.000
_cell.length_b   1.000
_cell.length_c   1.000
_cell.angle_alpha   90.00
_cell.angle_beta   90.00
_cell.angle_gamma   90.00
#
_symmetry.space_group_name_H-M   'P 1'
#
loop_
_entity.id
_entity.type
_entity.pdbx_description
1 polymer ?
#
loop_
_entity_poly.entity_id
_entity_poly.type
_entity_poly.pdbx_seq_one_letter_code
_entity_poly.pdbx_strand_id
1 'polypeptide(L)'
;LLSRRQRQMCIRDRDGRHPVVEQVIPNDMFISNDTYLDNKKNRVAIITGPNMAGKSTYMRQVALIVLMAQIGSFVPAAKANIGIVDRIFTRVGASDDLASGQSTFMVEMSEVANILRNATKNSLLILDEIGRGTSTFDGLSIAWAVVEYISNSKLLGAKTLFATHYHELTELEGKIDSVHNYCIAVKEQGDDIVFLSLIHI
;
A
#
# COMPACT_ATOMS: atom_id res chain seq x y z
N LEU A 1 19.12 2.25 25.26
CA LEU A 1 18.30 1.05 25.51
C LEU A 1 16.97 1.21 24.78
N LEU A 2 16.91 0.71 23.54
CA LEU A 2 15.68 0.62 22.78
C LEU A 2 14.68 -0.25 23.56
N SER A 3 13.49 0.28 23.87
CA SER A 3 12.49 -0.44 24.64
C SER A 3 12.07 -1.72 23.88
N ARG A 4 11.60 -2.75 24.61
CA ARG A 4 11.10 -4.00 24.02
C ARG A 4 10.03 -3.76 22.93
N ARG A 5 9.30 -2.64 22.96
CA ARG A 5 8.30 -2.25 21.98
C ARG A 5 8.90 -1.85 20.62
N GLN A 6 10.11 -1.32 20.57
CA GLN A 6 10.80 -0.96 19.31
C GLN A 6 11.35 -2.17 18.55
N ARG A 7 11.33 -3.38 19.13
CA ARG A 7 11.69 -4.63 18.43
C ARG A 7 10.56 -5.24 17.61
N GLN A 8 9.34 -4.76 17.75
CA GLN A 8 8.24 -5.20 16.91
C GLN A 8 8.32 -4.42 15.60
N MET A 9 8.77 -5.08 14.54
CA MET A 9 8.83 -4.52 13.18
C MET A 9 7.42 -4.51 12.57
N CYS A 10 6.47 -3.85 13.23
CA CYS A 10 5.11 -3.67 12.73
C CYS A 10 4.87 -2.20 12.40
N ILE A 11 3.94 -1.98 11.48
CA ILE A 11 3.30 -0.70 11.23
C ILE A 11 1.88 -0.88 11.72
N ARG A 12 1.50 -0.17 12.77
CA ARG A 12 0.15 -0.19 13.31
C ARG A 12 -0.24 1.21 13.72
N ASP A 13 -1.26 1.73 13.09
CA ASP A 13 -1.91 2.96 13.50
C ASP A 13 -3.43 2.74 13.63
N ARG A 14 -4.07 3.60 14.40
CA ARG A 14 -5.51 3.67 14.57
C ARG A 14 -5.99 5.07 14.26
N ASP A 15 -7.10 5.14 13.57
CA ASP A 15 -7.69 6.41 13.12
C ASP A 15 -6.65 7.27 12.38
N GLY A 16 -5.83 6.64 11.54
CA GLY A 16 -4.85 7.32 10.72
C GLY A 16 -5.52 8.29 9.75
N ARG A 17 -4.93 9.46 9.58
CA ARG A 17 -5.44 10.54 8.72
C ARG A 17 -4.35 11.01 7.76
N HIS A 18 -4.77 11.42 6.56
CA HIS A 18 -3.80 11.91 5.58
C HIS A 18 -3.43 13.37 5.90
N PRO A 19 -2.16 13.68 6.23
CA PRO A 19 -1.78 14.99 6.77
C PRO A 19 -2.04 16.17 5.85
N VAL A 20 -2.11 15.93 4.53
CA VAL A 20 -2.37 16.97 3.53
C VAL A 20 -3.85 16.98 3.12
N VAL A 21 -4.40 15.83 2.78
CA VAL A 21 -5.79 15.73 2.27
C VAL A 21 -6.78 16.21 3.33
N GLU A 22 -6.54 15.87 4.60
CA GLU A 22 -7.35 16.33 5.74
C GLU A 22 -7.44 17.87 5.85
N GLN A 23 -6.40 18.58 5.42
CA GLN A 23 -6.40 20.05 5.46
C GLN A 23 -7.22 20.69 4.33
N VAL A 24 -7.49 19.95 3.27
CA VAL A 24 -8.15 20.46 2.06
C VAL A 24 -9.62 20.06 2.01
N ILE A 25 -9.96 18.92 2.59
CA ILE A 25 -11.35 18.43 2.63
C ILE A 25 -12.04 18.97 3.89
N PRO A 26 -13.35 19.37 3.82
CA PRO A 26 -14.12 19.71 5.01
C PRO A 26 -13.99 18.66 6.12
N ASN A 27 -13.84 19.11 7.38
CA ASN A 27 -13.44 18.27 8.53
C ASN A 27 -14.31 17.03 8.78
N ASP A 28 -15.55 17.04 8.37
CA ASP A 28 -16.56 15.98 8.56
C ASP A 28 -16.61 14.97 7.39
N MET A 29 -15.86 15.21 6.31
CA MET A 29 -15.85 14.34 5.13
C MET A 29 -14.61 13.43 5.05
N PHE A 30 -13.58 13.65 5.88
CA PHE A 30 -12.40 12.78 5.88
C PHE A 30 -12.63 11.56 6.77
N ILE A 31 -12.55 10.37 6.19
CA ILE A 31 -12.70 9.11 6.92
C ILE A 31 -11.30 8.58 7.28
N SER A 32 -11.06 8.44 8.58
CA SER A 32 -9.84 7.82 9.10
C SER A 32 -9.79 6.32 8.83
N ASN A 33 -8.60 5.74 8.75
CA ASN A 33 -8.40 4.32 8.52
C ASN A 33 -7.37 3.74 9.47
N ASP A 34 -7.59 2.49 9.88
CA ASP A 34 -6.62 1.71 10.62
C ASP A 34 -5.64 1.01 9.68
N THR A 35 -4.41 0.84 10.13
CA THR A 35 -3.39 0.09 9.39
C THR A 35 -2.75 -0.95 10.29
N TYR A 36 -2.55 -2.16 9.76
CA TYR A 36 -1.76 -3.18 10.44
C TYR A 36 -0.94 -4.00 9.44
N LEU A 37 0.38 -3.85 9.49
CA LEU A 37 1.35 -4.67 8.75
C LEU A 37 2.43 -5.17 9.70
N ASP A 38 2.86 -6.42 9.55
CA ASP A 38 3.97 -7.00 10.29
C ASP A 38 4.88 -7.84 9.38
N ASN A 39 5.97 -8.38 9.92
CA ASN A 39 6.90 -9.23 9.17
C ASN A 39 6.53 -10.72 9.26
N LYS A 40 5.33 -11.07 9.73
CA LYS A 40 4.88 -12.44 9.94
C LYS A 40 3.67 -12.75 9.06
N LYS A 41 2.49 -12.60 9.64
CA LYS A 41 1.22 -12.99 9.00
C LYS A 41 0.57 -11.87 8.19
N ASN A 42 0.76 -10.60 8.58
CA ASN A 42 0.13 -9.46 7.90
C ASN A 42 1.20 -8.67 7.12
N ARG A 43 1.85 -9.32 6.16
CA ARG A 43 2.97 -8.73 5.43
C ARG A 43 2.52 -7.97 4.20
N VAL A 44 1.61 -8.53 3.44
CA VAL A 44 1.10 -7.94 2.20
C VAL A 44 -0.40 -7.74 2.32
N ALA A 45 -0.83 -6.50 2.13
CA ALA A 45 -2.24 -6.14 2.01
C ALA A 45 -2.56 -5.90 0.53
N ILE A 46 -3.39 -6.75 -0.06
CA ILE A 46 -3.95 -6.54 -1.39
C ILE A 46 -5.20 -5.69 -1.24
N ILE A 47 -5.21 -4.53 -1.89
CA ILE A 47 -6.27 -3.55 -1.77
C ILE A 47 -7.02 -3.46 -3.09
N THR A 48 -8.27 -3.89 -3.09
CA THR A 48 -9.18 -3.79 -4.23
C THR A 48 -10.23 -2.68 -4.02
N GLY A 49 -11.00 -2.40 -5.03
CA GLY A 49 -12.07 -1.41 -4.98
C GLY A 49 -12.10 -0.54 -6.23
N PRO A 50 -13.18 0.24 -6.43
CA PRO A 50 -13.34 1.05 -7.63
C PRO A 50 -12.27 2.14 -7.75
N ASN A 51 -12.11 2.66 -8.98
CA ASN A 51 -11.26 3.81 -9.20
C ASN A 51 -11.82 5.02 -8.45
N MET A 52 -10.95 5.92 -8.02
CA MET A 52 -11.29 7.09 -7.19
C MET A 52 -11.81 6.78 -5.78
N ALA A 53 -11.85 5.51 -5.36
CA ALA A 53 -12.29 5.13 -4.02
C ALA A 53 -11.30 5.51 -2.89
N GLY A 54 -10.19 6.15 -3.21
CA GLY A 54 -9.21 6.57 -2.20
C GLY A 54 -8.11 5.55 -1.90
N LYS A 55 -7.97 4.43 -2.68
CA LYS A 55 -6.89 3.44 -2.49
C LYS A 55 -5.51 4.10 -2.41
N SER A 56 -5.15 4.87 -3.42
CA SER A 56 -3.85 5.55 -3.51
C SER A 56 -3.68 6.59 -2.40
N THR A 57 -4.76 7.28 -2.01
CA THR A 57 -4.75 8.24 -0.89
C THR A 57 -4.45 7.54 0.43
N TYR A 58 -5.10 6.42 0.71
CA TYR A 58 -4.83 5.61 1.90
C TYR A 58 -3.39 5.10 1.93
N MET A 59 -2.88 4.55 0.83
CA MET A 59 -1.50 4.05 0.78
C MET A 59 -0.47 5.17 1.00
N ARG A 60 -0.70 6.35 0.42
CA ARG A 60 0.14 7.53 0.65
C ARG A 60 0.04 8.02 2.09
N GLN A 61 -1.14 7.99 2.71
CA GLN A 61 -1.32 8.27 4.14
C GLN A 61 -0.41 7.40 4.99
N VAL A 62 -0.42 6.08 4.77
CA VAL A 62 0.42 5.14 5.52
C VAL A 62 1.90 5.45 5.32
N ALA A 63 2.34 5.70 4.09
CA ALA A 63 3.72 6.08 3.79
C ALA A 63 4.16 7.36 4.52
N LEU A 64 3.30 8.38 4.55
CA LEU A 64 3.57 9.66 5.24
C LEU A 64 3.60 9.49 6.76
N ILE A 65 2.67 8.73 7.34
CA ILE A 65 2.66 8.42 8.78
C ILE A 65 3.96 7.70 9.17
N VAL A 66 4.37 6.70 8.38
CA VAL A 66 5.63 5.98 8.63
C VAL A 66 6.83 6.92 8.49
N LEU A 67 6.90 7.73 7.45
CA LEU A 67 7.98 8.71 7.25
C LEU A 67 8.08 9.70 8.42
N MET A 68 6.96 10.29 8.84
CA MET A 68 6.89 11.21 9.98
C MET A 68 7.37 10.54 11.26
N ALA A 69 6.97 9.28 11.49
CA ALA A 69 7.43 8.52 12.66
C ALA A 69 8.95 8.26 12.63
N GLN A 70 9.54 7.95 11.44
CA GLN A 70 10.97 7.70 11.32
C GLN A 70 11.83 8.94 11.60
N ILE A 71 11.33 10.14 11.28
CA ILE A 71 12.03 11.40 11.59
C ILE A 71 11.73 11.92 13.00
N GLY A 72 10.96 11.18 13.81
CA GLY A 72 10.64 11.57 15.19
C GLY A 72 9.53 12.61 15.33
N SER A 73 8.73 12.85 14.30
CA SER A 73 7.59 13.76 14.33
C SER A 73 6.35 13.10 14.96
N PHE A 74 5.42 13.93 15.43
CA PHE A 74 4.05 13.48 15.69
C PHE A 74 3.38 13.01 14.40
N VAL A 75 2.50 12.03 14.51
CA VAL A 75 1.79 11.46 13.38
C VAL A 75 0.29 11.73 13.49
N PRO A 76 -0.42 11.95 12.38
CA PRO A 76 -1.86 12.18 12.37
C PRO A 76 -2.63 10.86 12.56
N ALA A 77 -2.64 10.36 13.79
CA ALA A 77 -3.36 9.15 14.17
C ALA A 77 -3.73 9.23 15.67
N ALA A 78 -4.83 8.62 16.07
CA ALA A 78 -5.21 8.54 17.49
C ALA A 78 -4.20 7.71 18.28
N LYS A 79 -3.62 6.68 17.65
CA LYS A 79 -2.58 5.84 18.24
C LYS A 79 -1.68 5.26 17.14
N ALA A 80 -0.37 5.30 17.35
CA ALA A 80 0.58 4.68 16.43
C ALA A 80 1.67 3.88 17.17
N ASN A 81 2.01 2.72 16.61
CA ASN A 81 3.16 1.91 17.00
C ASN A 81 3.88 1.48 15.73
N ILE A 82 4.94 2.19 15.39
CA ILE A 82 5.64 2.04 14.12
C ILE A 82 7.07 1.60 14.41
N GLY A 83 7.41 0.40 13.92
CA GLY A 83 8.75 -0.13 13.98
C GLY A 83 9.69 0.58 13.01
N ILE A 84 10.96 0.22 13.06
CA ILE A 84 11.96 0.79 12.17
C ILE A 84 11.69 0.33 10.73
N VAL A 85 11.61 1.31 9.84
CA VAL A 85 11.52 1.12 8.38
C VAL A 85 12.76 1.76 7.77
N ASP A 86 13.56 0.96 7.09
CA ASP A 86 14.83 1.41 6.51
C ASP A 86 14.65 2.21 5.21
N ARG A 87 13.63 1.86 4.42
CA ARG A 87 13.29 2.53 3.17
C ARG A 87 11.79 2.46 2.90
N ILE A 88 11.28 3.50 2.27
CA ILE A 88 9.91 3.53 1.73
C ILE A 88 10.05 3.62 0.22
N PHE A 89 9.54 2.61 -0.47
CA PHE A 89 9.47 2.61 -1.93
C PHE A 89 8.03 2.85 -2.37
N THR A 90 7.86 3.71 -3.34
CA THR A 90 6.55 3.99 -3.91
C THR A 90 6.59 3.79 -5.42
N ARG A 91 5.65 3.02 -5.94
CA ARG A 91 5.30 2.98 -7.35
C ARG A 91 3.81 3.28 -7.43
N VAL A 92 3.50 4.52 -7.68
CA VAL A 92 2.14 5.04 -7.84
C VAL A 92 2.01 5.47 -9.28
N GLY A 93 0.89 5.14 -9.93
CA GLY A 93 0.67 5.29 -11.36
C GLY A 93 1.35 6.52 -11.99
N ALA A 94 2.11 6.31 -13.04
CA ALA A 94 2.78 7.40 -13.74
C ALA A 94 1.73 8.28 -14.43
N SER A 95 1.88 9.58 -14.32
CA SER A 95 1.41 10.45 -15.38
C SER A 95 2.15 10.07 -16.67
N ASP A 96 1.42 9.87 -17.76
CA ASP A 96 2.01 9.60 -19.06
C ASP A 96 3.03 10.71 -19.40
N ASP A 97 4.29 10.42 -19.19
CA ASP A 97 5.38 11.29 -19.68
C ASP A 97 5.60 11.00 -21.16
N LEU A 98 4.72 11.54 -21.98
CA LEU A 98 4.77 11.45 -23.42
C LEU A 98 6.06 12.08 -24.00
N ALA A 99 6.79 12.85 -23.20
CA ALA A 99 7.99 13.55 -23.64
C ALA A 99 9.24 12.65 -23.68
N SER A 100 9.27 11.54 -22.95
CA SER A 100 10.45 10.67 -22.84
C SER A 100 10.56 9.63 -23.96
N GLY A 101 9.50 9.40 -24.74
CA GLY A 101 9.47 8.39 -25.83
C GLY A 101 9.65 6.94 -25.37
N GLN A 102 9.71 6.69 -24.06
CA GLN A 102 9.79 5.34 -23.49
C GLN A 102 8.40 4.75 -23.32
N SER A 103 8.27 3.43 -23.52
CA SER A 103 7.05 2.72 -23.19
C SER A 103 6.76 2.83 -21.69
N THR A 104 5.55 3.29 -21.34
CA THR A 104 5.09 3.38 -19.94
C THR A 104 5.25 2.05 -19.20
N PHE A 105 5.05 0.94 -19.90
CA PHE A 105 5.28 -0.41 -19.39
C PHE A 105 6.75 -0.66 -19.03
N MET A 106 7.71 -0.25 -19.89
CA MET A 106 9.14 -0.45 -19.62
C MET A 106 9.62 0.41 -18.45
N VAL A 107 9.09 1.62 -18.30
CA VAL A 107 9.38 2.48 -17.15
C VAL A 107 8.86 1.81 -15.88
N GLU A 108 7.61 1.35 -15.89
CA GLU A 108 7.00 0.63 -14.77
C GLU A 108 7.85 -0.59 -14.37
N MET A 109 8.21 -1.44 -15.33
CA MET A 109 9.00 -2.65 -15.05
C MET A 109 10.40 -2.31 -14.50
N SER A 110 11.02 -1.25 -14.99
CA SER A 110 12.31 -0.79 -14.48
C SER A 110 12.24 -0.29 -13.05
N GLU A 111 11.18 0.45 -12.70
CA GLU A 111 10.92 0.91 -11.32
C GLU A 111 10.63 -0.27 -10.39
N VAL A 112 9.77 -1.20 -10.79
CA VAL A 112 9.47 -2.41 -10.01
C VAL A 112 10.75 -3.24 -9.80
N ALA A 113 11.54 -3.46 -10.85
CA ALA A 113 12.81 -4.17 -10.74
C ALA A 113 13.79 -3.46 -9.79
N ASN A 114 13.86 -2.13 -9.84
CA ASN A 114 14.68 -1.35 -8.90
C ASN A 114 14.21 -1.53 -7.46
N ILE A 115 12.90 -1.51 -7.20
CA ILE A 115 12.32 -1.74 -5.88
C ILE A 115 12.70 -3.15 -5.39
N LEU A 116 12.44 -4.18 -6.17
CA LEU A 116 12.70 -5.57 -5.79
C LEU A 116 14.18 -5.86 -5.50
N ARG A 117 15.11 -5.17 -6.20
CA ARG A 117 16.57 -5.32 -5.98
C ARG A 117 17.07 -4.59 -4.73
N ASN A 118 16.45 -3.48 -4.36
CA ASN A 118 16.95 -2.60 -3.30
C ASN A 118 16.14 -2.66 -2.00
N ALA A 119 14.95 -3.23 -2.01
CA ALA A 119 14.13 -3.39 -0.83
C ALA A 119 14.70 -4.49 0.09
N THR A 120 14.43 -4.35 1.38
CA THR A 120 14.76 -5.32 2.42
C THR A 120 13.48 -5.75 3.15
N LYS A 121 13.58 -6.76 4.00
CA LYS A 121 12.47 -7.19 4.88
C LYS A 121 11.97 -6.08 5.83
N ASN A 122 12.75 -5.02 6.02
CA ASN A 122 12.40 -3.89 6.87
C ASN A 122 11.81 -2.73 6.09
N SER A 123 11.79 -2.81 4.76
CA SER A 123 11.21 -1.77 3.90
C SER A 123 9.69 -1.77 3.92
N LEU A 124 9.11 -0.64 3.57
CA LEU A 124 7.69 -0.48 3.25
C LEU A 124 7.56 -0.25 1.74
N LEU A 125 6.75 -1.07 1.08
CA LEU A 125 6.46 -0.95 -0.34
C LEU A 125 5.03 -0.45 -0.55
N ILE A 126 4.87 0.54 -1.40
CA ILE A 126 3.59 1.09 -1.86
C ILE A 126 3.53 0.87 -3.35
N LEU A 127 2.76 -0.13 -3.78
CA LEU A 127 2.65 -0.54 -5.18
C LEU A 127 1.22 -0.35 -5.65
N ASP A 128 1.03 0.51 -6.64
CA ASP A 128 -0.28 0.89 -7.14
C ASP A 128 -0.41 0.52 -8.62
N GLU A 129 -1.40 -0.32 -8.92
CA GLU A 129 -1.80 -0.74 -10.27
C GLU A 129 -0.65 -1.33 -11.12
N ILE A 130 0.16 -2.20 -10.54
CA ILE A 130 1.24 -2.90 -11.27
C ILE A 130 0.65 -3.78 -12.38
N GLY A 131 1.25 -3.74 -13.56
CA GLY A 131 0.85 -4.53 -14.74
C GLY A 131 -0.18 -3.85 -15.64
N ARG A 132 -0.57 -2.59 -15.36
CA ARG A 132 -1.59 -1.88 -16.15
C ARG A 132 -1.11 -1.51 -17.56
N GLY A 133 0.18 -1.37 -17.77
CA GLY A 133 0.79 -0.92 -19.04
C GLY A 133 0.88 -1.98 -20.13
N THR A 134 0.29 -3.18 -19.95
CA THR A 134 0.34 -4.29 -20.92
C THR A 134 -1.01 -5.00 -21.05
N SER A 135 -1.04 -6.15 -21.75
CA SER A 135 -2.26 -6.95 -21.86
C SER A 135 -2.72 -7.44 -20.48
N THR A 136 -4.03 -7.64 -20.31
CA THR A 136 -4.61 -8.05 -19.02
C THR A 136 -3.96 -9.32 -18.47
N PHE A 137 -3.74 -10.32 -19.29
CA PHE A 137 -3.15 -11.59 -18.84
C PHE A 137 -1.68 -11.47 -18.47
N ASP A 138 -0.90 -10.71 -19.25
CA ASP A 138 0.51 -10.46 -18.94
C ASP A 138 0.62 -9.61 -17.68
N GLY A 139 -0.18 -8.56 -17.56
CA GLY A 139 -0.21 -7.68 -16.39
C GLY A 139 -0.58 -8.43 -15.12
N LEU A 140 -1.62 -9.27 -15.15
CA LEU A 140 -2.00 -10.13 -14.04
C LEU A 140 -0.86 -11.09 -13.66
N SER A 141 -0.24 -11.73 -14.64
CA SER A 141 0.86 -12.68 -14.39
C SER A 141 2.06 -12.00 -13.72
N ILE A 142 2.40 -10.80 -14.16
CA ILE A 142 3.47 -9.97 -13.56
C ILE A 142 3.09 -9.57 -12.13
N ALA A 143 1.89 -9.04 -11.93
CA ALA A 143 1.43 -8.61 -10.62
C ALA A 143 1.42 -9.78 -9.62
N TRP A 144 0.96 -10.95 -10.06
CA TRP A 144 0.97 -12.18 -9.27
C TRP A 144 2.38 -12.59 -8.85
N ALA A 145 3.31 -12.67 -9.81
CA ALA A 145 4.70 -13.00 -9.55
C ALA A 145 5.40 -12.01 -8.60
N VAL A 146 5.09 -10.71 -8.72
CA VAL A 146 5.60 -9.67 -7.84
C VAL A 146 5.09 -9.87 -6.41
N VAL A 147 3.81 -10.15 -6.21
CA VAL A 147 3.24 -10.41 -4.87
C VAL A 147 3.84 -11.67 -4.26
N GLU A 148 3.98 -12.77 -5.02
CA GLU A 148 4.62 -14.01 -4.54
C GLU A 148 6.08 -13.77 -4.13
N TYR A 149 6.84 -13.01 -4.94
CA TYR A 149 8.23 -12.70 -4.61
C TYR A 149 8.35 -11.88 -3.32
N ILE A 150 7.53 -10.84 -3.18
CA ILE A 150 7.55 -9.95 -2.01
C ILE A 150 7.10 -10.69 -0.75
N SER A 151 6.05 -11.51 -0.83
CA SER A 151 5.50 -12.23 0.31
C SER A 151 6.44 -13.34 0.83
N ASN A 152 7.33 -13.84 -0.02
CA ASN A 152 8.27 -14.89 0.35
C ASN A 152 9.39 -14.32 1.25
N SER A 153 9.41 -14.72 2.51
CA SER A 153 10.38 -14.26 3.50
C SER A 153 11.83 -14.69 3.22
N LYS A 154 12.04 -15.68 2.34
CA LYS A 154 13.38 -16.11 1.90
C LYS A 154 13.90 -15.27 0.75
N LEU A 155 13.02 -14.65 -0.04
CA LEU A 155 13.39 -13.79 -1.16
C LEU A 155 13.44 -12.32 -0.73
N LEU A 156 12.34 -11.78 -0.22
CA LEU A 156 12.27 -10.39 0.22
C LEU A 156 11.60 -10.24 1.60
N GLY A 157 10.31 -10.56 1.72
CA GLY A 157 9.58 -10.49 2.97
C GLY A 157 9.27 -9.05 3.45
N ALA A 158 9.15 -8.08 2.56
CA ALA A 158 8.86 -6.68 2.88
C ALA A 158 7.37 -6.46 3.21
N LYS A 159 7.10 -5.47 4.07
CA LYS A 159 5.74 -4.98 4.31
C LYS A 159 5.25 -4.21 3.10
N THR A 160 4.08 -4.57 2.59
CA THR A 160 3.59 -4.06 1.30
C THR A 160 2.11 -3.72 1.34
N LEU A 161 1.77 -2.56 0.82
CA LEU A 161 0.42 -2.21 0.38
C LEU A 161 0.39 -2.32 -1.14
N PHE A 162 -0.48 -3.16 -1.66
CA PHE A 162 -0.57 -3.48 -3.08
C PHE A 162 -1.98 -3.19 -3.58
N ALA A 163 -2.19 -2.04 -4.22
CA ALA A 163 -3.48 -1.75 -4.83
C ALA A 163 -3.57 -2.31 -6.25
N THR A 164 -4.71 -2.89 -6.57
CA THR A 164 -4.92 -3.53 -7.86
C THR A 164 -6.39 -3.49 -8.28
N HIS A 165 -6.61 -3.57 -9.59
CA HIS A 165 -7.91 -3.85 -10.19
C HIS A 165 -8.06 -5.30 -10.64
N TYR A 166 -6.99 -6.11 -10.52
CA TYR A 166 -7.04 -7.55 -10.78
C TYR A 166 -7.66 -8.27 -9.58
N HIS A 167 -8.94 -8.61 -9.67
CA HIS A 167 -9.65 -9.31 -8.61
C HIS A 167 -9.10 -10.73 -8.37
N GLU A 168 -8.50 -11.33 -9.38
CA GLU A 168 -7.87 -12.65 -9.31
C GLU A 168 -6.74 -12.72 -8.27
N LEU A 169 -6.06 -11.60 -8.01
CA LEU A 169 -5.01 -11.54 -6.98
C LEU A 169 -5.55 -11.80 -5.56
N THR A 170 -6.85 -11.64 -5.33
CA THR A 170 -7.45 -11.95 -4.04
C THR A 170 -7.38 -13.42 -3.68
N GLU A 171 -7.22 -14.32 -4.66
CA GLU A 171 -6.99 -15.76 -4.42
C GLU A 171 -5.69 -16.05 -3.67
N LEU A 172 -4.75 -15.12 -3.62
CA LEU A 172 -3.48 -15.29 -2.93
C LEU A 172 -3.63 -15.38 -1.40
N GLU A 173 -4.68 -14.80 -0.81
CA GLU A 173 -4.92 -14.91 0.63
C GLU A 173 -5.11 -16.36 1.09
N GLY A 174 -5.78 -17.18 0.30
CA GLY A 174 -5.94 -18.60 0.61
C GLY A 174 -4.70 -19.46 0.32
N LYS A 175 -3.71 -18.92 -0.39
CA LYS A 175 -2.51 -19.64 -0.84
C LYS A 175 -1.26 -19.23 -0.07
N ILE A 176 -1.22 -18.03 0.46
CA ILE A 176 -0.05 -17.44 1.15
C ILE A 176 -0.48 -16.83 2.47
N ASP A 177 -0.08 -17.43 3.59
CA ASP A 177 -0.48 -17.04 4.96
C ASP A 177 -0.19 -15.58 5.33
N SER A 178 0.72 -14.91 4.61
CA SER A 178 1.13 -13.53 4.89
C SER A 178 0.46 -12.49 4.01
N VAL A 179 -0.48 -12.90 3.17
CA VAL A 179 -1.26 -12.04 2.26
C VAL A 179 -2.69 -11.93 2.77
N HIS A 180 -3.21 -10.72 2.86
CA HIS A 180 -4.59 -10.44 3.24
C HIS A 180 -5.26 -9.48 2.28
N ASN A 181 -6.56 -9.69 2.06
CA ASN A 181 -7.36 -8.89 1.17
C ASN A 181 -8.11 -7.79 1.89
N TYR A 182 -8.09 -6.62 1.32
CA TYR A 182 -8.83 -5.47 1.79
C TYR A 182 -9.60 -4.83 0.65
N CYS A 183 -10.76 -4.29 0.97
CA CYS A 183 -11.58 -3.53 0.03
C CYS A 183 -11.89 -2.16 0.62
N ILE A 184 -11.89 -1.13 -0.20
CA ILE A 184 -12.47 0.14 0.22
C ILE A 184 -13.97 0.04 0.00
N ALA A 185 -14.71 0.06 1.10
CA ALA A 185 -16.16 0.08 1.08
C ALA A 185 -16.66 1.43 0.57
N VAL A 186 -17.66 1.38 -0.28
CA VAL A 186 -18.33 2.56 -0.85
C VAL A 186 -19.80 2.46 -0.48
N LYS A 187 -20.40 3.57 -0.04
CA LYS A 187 -21.83 3.67 0.21
C LYS A 187 -22.43 4.68 -0.74
N GLU A 188 -23.43 4.27 -1.48
CA GLU A 188 -24.28 5.17 -2.24
C GLU A 188 -25.26 5.87 -1.29
N GLN A 189 -25.29 7.19 -1.33
CA GLN A 189 -26.20 8.00 -0.54
C GLN A 189 -26.90 9.02 -1.45
N GLY A 190 -28.02 8.61 -2.06
CA GLY A 190 -28.67 9.37 -3.12
C GLY A 190 -27.85 9.35 -4.39
N ASP A 191 -27.58 10.52 -4.96
CA ASP A 191 -26.72 10.68 -6.15
C ASP A 191 -25.22 10.79 -5.81
N ASP A 192 -24.87 10.80 -4.52
CA ASP A 192 -23.49 10.93 -4.04
C ASP A 192 -22.89 9.58 -3.64
N ILE A 193 -21.60 9.41 -3.94
CA ILE A 193 -20.81 8.26 -3.54
C ILE A 193 -19.97 8.65 -2.31
N VAL A 194 -20.28 8.05 -1.17
CA VAL A 194 -19.51 8.22 0.06
C VAL A 194 -18.51 7.08 0.19
N PHE A 195 -17.22 7.40 0.21
CA PHE A 195 -16.17 6.43 0.46
C PHE A 195 -16.11 6.11 1.94
N LEU A 196 -16.16 4.83 2.28
CA LEU A 196 -16.04 4.32 3.64
C LEU A 196 -14.59 3.88 3.93
N SER A 197 -14.38 3.37 5.14
CA SER A 197 -13.06 2.87 5.55
C SER A 197 -12.64 1.62 4.79
N LEU A 198 -11.35 1.33 4.84
CA LEU A 198 -10.77 0.07 4.39
C LEU A 198 -11.26 -1.06 5.30
N ILE A 199 -11.81 -2.12 4.71
CA ILE A 199 -12.27 -3.31 5.42
C ILE A 199 -11.53 -4.55 4.93
N HIS A 200 -11.21 -5.46 5.85
CA HIS A 200 -10.73 -6.81 5.53
C HIS A 200 -11.90 -7.62 4.99
N ILE A 201 -11.70 -8.35 3.88
CA ILE A 201 -12.73 -9.16 3.22
C ILE A 201 -12.55 -10.62 3.64
#